data_42e0e2d108aea84193029246fbd2ee0e
#
_entry.id   42e0e2d108aea84193029246fbd2ee0e
#
_cell.length_a   1.000
_cell.length_b   1.000
_cell.length_c   1.000
_cell.angle_alpha   90.00
_cell.angle_beta   90.00
_cell.angle_gamma   90.00
#
_symmetry.space_group_name_H-M   'P 1'
#
loop_
_entity.id
_entity.type
_entity.pdbx_description
1 polymer ?
#
loop_
_entity_poly.entity_id
_entity_poly.type
_entity_poly.pdbx_seq_one_letter_code
_entity_poly.pdbx_strand_id
1 'polypeptide(L)'
;GRDRFPTYEPNSVKLVSEDPISTFSADVDTASYSFTRRRLNNGVLPPADAVRVEEFINYFDYDYPLPREKDQPFAPSVALVDSPWSDDRLLLKIGIQGYDIATESKPRSNLVFLLDVSGSMRSQDKLPLVQRSMEMLLTTLEPSDTVAIVVYAGAAGAVLEPTPVSERQKIVEALRRLSAGGSTAGGQGLRLAYELAESQFDPDAVNRVILATDGDFNVGISDQRELKSFIERKRSAGIFLSVLGFGEGNYQDALMQTLAQNGNGVAAYIDTLSEAQKVLVEESRSSLFPIAQDVKFQVEFNPSQIREYRLIGYETRQLQREDFNNDAVDAGDIGAGHRVTALYELTPRDSSNPQIDARRYERSVRETSRSDEIAFLKIRYKAPGSKQSQLIERVISDSDRTSLVGDTAFAVAVAAFGQLVTGARYTGDFSFDDVIDLAQRSKGSDPYGYRTEFIQLARKAKTAAAMSITN
;
A
#
# COMPACT_ATOMS: atom_id res chain seq x y z
N GLY A 1 8.99 -24.15 5.44
CA GLY A 1 7.90 -23.20 5.59
C GLY A 1 7.14 -23.06 4.29
N ARG A 2 5.95 -22.49 4.36
CA ARG A 2 5.16 -22.07 3.20
C ARG A 2 4.74 -20.63 3.45
N ASP A 3 4.82 -19.80 2.41
CA ASP A 3 4.25 -18.45 2.44
C ASP A 3 2.76 -18.54 2.78
N ARG A 4 2.27 -17.62 3.61
CA ARG A 4 0.88 -17.61 4.09
C ARG A 4 0.25 -16.27 3.82
N PHE A 5 -0.93 -16.31 3.19
CA PHE A 5 -1.75 -15.14 2.89
C PHE A 5 -3.13 -15.32 3.52
N PRO A 6 -3.74 -14.26 4.04
CA PRO A 6 -5.12 -14.33 4.49
C PRO A 6 -6.05 -14.51 3.28
N THR A 7 -7.00 -15.41 3.40
CA THR A 7 -8.07 -15.55 2.39
C THR A 7 -9.04 -14.39 2.52
N TYR A 8 -9.42 -13.78 1.40
CA TYR A 8 -10.45 -12.76 1.33
C TYR A 8 -11.38 -13.02 0.14
N GLU A 9 -12.61 -12.52 0.24
CA GLU A 9 -13.56 -12.58 -0.86
C GLU A 9 -13.45 -11.29 -1.70
N PRO A 10 -13.33 -11.37 -3.03
CA PRO A 10 -13.36 -10.20 -3.89
C PRO A 10 -14.63 -9.38 -3.70
N ASN A 11 -14.51 -8.07 -3.79
CA ASN A 11 -15.67 -7.18 -3.71
C ASN A 11 -16.75 -7.57 -4.70
N SER A 12 -17.96 -7.76 -4.19
CA SER A 12 -19.13 -7.99 -5.01
C SER A 12 -19.71 -6.67 -5.55
N VAL A 13 -20.50 -6.78 -6.61
CA VAL A 13 -21.30 -5.68 -7.12
C VAL A 13 -22.40 -5.35 -6.12
N LYS A 14 -22.60 -4.05 -5.86
CA LYS A 14 -23.63 -3.53 -4.96
C LYS A 14 -24.66 -2.70 -5.70
N LEU A 15 -25.94 -2.84 -5.30
CA LEU A 15 -27.00 -1.95 -5.77
C LEU A 15 -26.95 -0.63 -5.00
N VAL A 16 -26.88 0.48 -5.72
CA VAL A 16 -26.89 1.83 -5.12
C VAL A 16 -28.18 2.10 -4.34
N SER A 17 -29.30 1.53 -4.78
CA SER A 17 -30.59 1.65 -4.08
C SER A 17 -30.61 1.00 -2.68
N GLU A 18 -29.67 0.10 -2.39
CA GLU A 18 -29.58 -0.64 -1.13
C GLU A 18 -28.43 -0.17 -0.27
N ASP A 19 -27.27 0.01 -0.88
CA ASP A 19 -26.03 0.42 -0.24
C ASP A 19 -25.32 1.47 -1.11
N PRO A 20 -25.73 2.75 -1.01
CA PRO A 20 -25.21 3.81 -1.86
C PRO A 20 -23.80 4.28 -1.47
N ILE A 21 -23.27 3.82 -0.32
CA ILE A 21 -22.06 4.38 0.29
C ILE A 21 -20.97 3.33 0.40
N SER A 22 -19.79 3.66 -0.12
CA SER A 22 -18.56 2.90 0.03
C SER A 22 -17.58 3.65 0.91
N THR A 23 -17.03 2.99 1.93
CA THR A 23 -16.06 3.57 2.86
C THR A 23 -14.83 2.68 2.97
N PHE A 24 -13.64 3.26 2.86
CA PHE A 24 -12.38 2.52 2.96
C PHE A 24 -11.23 3.37 3.51
N SER A 25 -10.21 2.72 4.05
CA SER A 25 -8.97 3.33 4.52
C SER A 25 -8.01 3.59 3.36
N ALA A 26 -7.27 4.71 3.44
CA ALA A 26 -6.22 5.05 2.47
C ALA A 26 -4.93 4.23 2.62
N ASP A 27 -4.86 3.34 3.61
CA ASP A 27 -3.69 2.53 3.88
C ASP A 27 -3.48 1.50 2.75
N VAL A 28 -2.41 1.68 1.98
CA VAL A 28 -2.06 0.78 0.87
C VAL A 28 -0.58 0.45 0.92
N ASP A 29 -0.31 -0.84 1.09
CA ASP A 29 1.02 -1.42 0.95
C ASP A 29 1.29 -1.80 -0.52
N THR A 30 2.50 -2.28 -0.83
CA THR A 30 2.88 -2.72 -2.19
C THR A 30 3.48 -4.14 -2.20
N ALA A 31 3.47 -4.82 -1.06
CA ALA A 31 4.08 -6.13 -0.89
C ALA A 31 3.52 -7.20 -1.84
N SER A 32 2.21 -7.16 -2.10
CA SER A 32 1.54 -8.08 -3.02
C SER A 32 2.07 -7.99 -4.46
N TYR A 33 2.39 -6.79 -4.93
CA TYR A 33 2.98 -6.61 -6.27
C TYR A 33 4.39 -7.23 -6.35
N SER A 34 5.27 -6.93 -5.40
CA SER A 34 6.64 -7.44 -5.36
C SER A 34 6.68 -8.96 -5.23
N PHE A 35 5.80 -9.53 -4.40
CA PHE A 35 5.64 -10.98 -4.28
C PHE A 35 5.18 -11.60 -5.61
N THR A 36 4.18 -11.02 -6.27
CA THR A 36 3.69 -11.46 -7.57
C THR A 36 4.77 -11.38 -8.64
N ARG A 37 5.53 -10.27 -8.69
CA ARG A 37 6.67 -10.10 -9.59
C ARG A 37 7.66 -11.25 -9.44
N ARG A 38 8.02 -11.58 -8.23
CA ARG A 38 8.93 -12.69 -7.94
C ARG A 38 8.39 -14.03 -8.45
N ARG A 39 7.11 -14.32 -8.19
CA ARG A 39 6.46 -15.55 -8.67
C ARG A 39 6.49 -15.64 -10.19
N LEU A 40 6.14 -14.57 -10.87
CA LEU A 40 6.14 -14.50 -12.34
C LEU A 40 7.55 -14.57 -12.94
N ASN A 41 8.55 -14.01 -12.27
CA ASN A 41 9.95 -14.16 -12.68
C ASN A 41 10.42 -15.63 -12.61
N ASN A 42 9.83 -16.42 -11.71
CA ASN A 42 10.04 -17.87 -11.61
C ASN A 42 9.11 -18.69 -12.54
N GLY A 43 8.34 -18.03 -13.41
CA GLY A 43 7.44 -18.69 -14.37
C GLY A 43 6.16 -19.27 -13.76
N VAL A 44 5.77 -18.84 -12.57
CA VAL A 44 4.62 -19.38 -11.83
C VAL A 44 3.64 -18.25 -11.49
N LEU A 45 2.33 -18.49 -11.67
CA LEU A 45 1.30 -17.57 -11.24
C LEU A 45 1.30 -17.42 -9.69
N PRO A 46 0.99 -16.23 -9.16
CA PRO A 46 0.77 -16.09 -7.72
C PRO A 46 -0.50 -16.84 -7.30
N PRO A 47 -0.58 -17.31 -6.03
CA PRO A 47 -1.86 -17.72 -5.47
C PRO A 47 -2.83 -16.54 -5.45
N ALA A 48 -4.12 -16.77 -5.70
CA ALA A 48 -5.13 -15.71 -5.72
C ALA A 48 -5.14 -14.90 -4.40
N ASP A 49 -5.01 -15.57 -3.27
CA ASP A 49 -4.97 -14.96 -1.93
C ASP A 49 -3.74 -14.03 -1.71
N ALA A 50 -2.70 -14.16 -2.54
CA ALA A 50 -1.52 -13.30 -2.47
C ALA A 50 -1.66 -11.99 -3.26
N VAL A 51 -2.74 -11.84 -4.05
CA VAL A 51 -2.93 -10.72 -4.97
C VAL A 51 -3.94 -9.75 -4.39
N ARG A 52 -3.48 -8.57 -4.06
CA ARG A 52 -4.32 -7.42 -3.70
C ARG A 52 -4.23 -6.38 -4.82
N VAL A 53 -5.36 -6.17 -5.51
CA VAL A 53 -5.38 -5.35 -6.73
C VAL A 53 -5.05 -3.90 -6.44
N GLU A 54 -5.48 -3.36 -5.30
CA GLU A 54 -5.15 -2.00 -4.85
C GLU A 54 -3.63 -1.82 -4.67
N GLU A 55 -2.92 -2.83 -4.20
CA GLU A 55 -1.47 -2.76 -4.04
C GLU A 55 -0.74 -2.76 -5.39
N PHE A 56 -1.33 -3.39 -6.40
CA PHE A 56 -0.81 -3.31 -7.78
C PHE A 56 -1.01 -1.92 -8.35
N ILE A 57 -2.21 -1.37 -8.22
CA ILE A 57 -2.54 -0.02 -8.71
C ILE A 57 -1.61 1.00 -8.06
N ASN A 58 -1.45 0.92 -6.74
CA ASN A 58 -0.68 1.87 -5.94
C ASN A 58 0.84 1.63 -5.95
N TYR A 59 1.32 0.60 -6.63
CA TYR A 59 2.74 0.39 -6.86
C TYR A 59 3.34 1.45 -7.79
N PHE A 60 2.52 2.05 -8.67
CA PHE A 60 2.95 3.01 -9.69
C PHE A 60 2.63 4.44 -9.28
N ASP A 61 3.53 5.33 -9.62
CA ASP A 61 3.30 6.75 -9.52
C ASP A 61 2.43 7.26 -10.68
N TYR A 62 1.42 8.05 -10.32
CA TYR A 62 0.56 8.78 -11.24
C TYR A 62 0.70 10.26 -10.96
N ASP A 63 0.60 11.08 -11.99
CA ASP A 63 0.71 12.53 -11.86
C ASP A 63 -0.64 13.10 -11.39
N TYR A 64 -0.68 13.53 -10.13
CA TYR A 64 -1.85 14.16 -9.52
C TYR A 64 -1.58 15.61 -9.18
N PRO A 65 -2.61 16.47 -9.22
CA PRO A 65 -2.45 17.85 -8.82
C PRO A 65 -2.11 17.95 -7.33
N LEU A 66 -1.15 18.81 -7.03
CA LEU A 66 -0.84 19.17 -5.65
C LEU A 66 -1.88 20.18 -5.12
N PRO A 67 -2.11 20.21 -3.79
CA PRO A 67 -3.02 21.18 -3.20
C PRO A 67 -2.55 22.62 -3.45
N ARG A 68 -3.49 23.50 -3.75
CA ARG A 68 -3.20 24.94 -3.95
C ARG A 68 -3.02 25.69 -2.64
N GLU A 69 -3.69 25.24 -1.60
CA GLU A 69 -3.66 25.82 -0.26
C GLU A 69 -2.71 25.04 0.63
N LYS A 70 -1.85 25.72 1.37
CA LYS A 70 -0.82 25.10 2.21
C LYS A 70 -1.38 24.37 3.44
N ASP A 71 -2.62 24.66 3.81
CA ASP A 71 -3.34 24.04 4.93
C ASP A 71 -4.05 22.73 4.55
N GLN A 72 -4.11 22.41 3.25
CA GLN A 72 -4.63 21.13 2.77
C GLN A 72 -3.47 20.18 2.42
N PRO A 73 -3.49 18.92 2.92
CA PRO A 73 -2.42 17.97 2.65
C PRO A 73 -2.45 17.44 1.21
N PHE A 74 -3.61 17.43 0.56
CA PHE A 74 -3.80 16.89 -0.80
C PHE A 74 -5.05 17.47 -1.47
N ALA A 75 -5.10 17.39 -2.81
CA ALA A 75 -6.26 17.73 -3.63
C ALA A 75 -6.78 16.48 -4.35
N PRO A 76 -8.07 16.15 -4.25
CA PRO A 76 -8.62 15.01 -4.96
C PRO A 76 -8.65 15.23 -6.48
N SER A 77 -8.16 14.24 -7.22
CA SER A 77 -8.25 14.14 -8.67
C SER A 77 -9.26 13.06 -9.03
N VAL A 78 -10.12 13.34 -9.98
CA VAL A 78 -11.18 12.43 -10.40
C VAL A 78 -11.16 12.29 -11.92
N ALA A 79 -11.33 11.08 -12.43
CA ALA A 79 -11.53 10.81 -13.85
C ALA A 79 -12.61 9.72 -14.01
N LEU A 80 -13.57 9.99 -14.88
CA LEU A 80 -14.62 9.06 -15.26
C LEU A 80 -14.38 8.64 -16.73
N VAL A 81 -14.18 7.35 -16.97
CA VAL A 81 -13.85 6.81 -18.30
C VAL A 81 -14.71 5.62 -18.64
N ASP A 82 -14.86 5.32 -19.92
CA ASP A 82 -15.52 4.09 -20.35
C ASP A 82 -14.68 2.86 -19.98
N SER A 83 -15.34 1.79 -19.55
CA SER A 83 -14.67 0.55 -19.20
C SER A 83 -14.14 -0.15 -20.45
N PRO A 84 -12.85 -0.58 -20.48
CA PRO A 84 -12.33 -1.28 -21.64
C PRO A 84 -12.77 -2.74 -21.73
N TRP A 85 -13.38 -3.30 -20.70
CA TRP A 85 -13.88 -4.68 -20.66
C TRP A 85 -15.41 -4.80 -20.62
N SER A 86 -16.12 -3.69 -20.79
CA SER A 86 -17.59 -3.68 -20.85
C SER A 86 -18.10 -2.42 -21.53
N ASP A 87 -18.89 -2.58 -22.56
CA ASP A 87 -19.43 -1.46 -23.36
C ASP A 87 -20.42 -0.58 -22.59
N ASP A 88 -21.03 -1.12 -21.53
CA ASP A 88 -22.11 -0.47 -20.77
C ASP A 88 -21.68 0.09 -19.42
N ARG A 89 -20.38 0.03 -19.08
CA ARG A 89 -19.91 0.43 -17.76
C ARG A 89 -18.89 1.54 -17.84
N LEU A 90 -18.77 2.22 -16.70
CA LEU A 90 -17.77 3.27 -16.49
C LEU A 90 -16.77 2.84 -15.43
N LEU A 91 -15.59 3.41 -15.49
CA LEU A 91 -14.62 3.33 -14.43
C LEU A 91 -14.43 4.73 -13.84
N LEU A 92 -14.52 4.83 -12.51
CA LEU A 92 -14.24 6.03 -11.77
C LEU A 92 -12.88 5.86 -11.10
N LYS A 93 -11.90 6.68 -11.50
CA LYS A 93 -10.60 6.80 -10.83
C LYS A 93 -10.64 7.97 -9.85
N ILE A 94 -10.27 7.71 -8.61
CA ILE A 94 -10.03 8.72 -7.57
C ILE A 94 -8.57 8.64 -7.20
N GLY A 95 -7.89 9.78 -7.20
CA GLY A 95 -6.48 9.89 -6.84
C GLY A 95 -6.20 11.08 -5.96
N ILE A 96 -5.23 10.93 -5.06
CA ILE A 96 -4.67 12.01 -4.27
C ILE A 96 -3.15 11.90 -4.28
N GLN A 97 -2.49 13.05 -4.11
CA GLN A 97 -1.06 13.14 -3.86
C GLN A 97 -0.82 14.12 -2.72
N GLY A 98 -0.06 13.67 -1.72
CA GLY A 98 0.38 14.53 -0.63
C GLY A 98 1.35 15.60 -1.12
N TYR A 99 1.35 16.77 -0.48
CA TYR A 99 2.40 17.76 -0.74
C TYR A 99 3.78 17.21 -0.36
N ASP A 100 4.82 17.70 -1.01
CA ASP A 100 6.20 17.36 -0.65
C ASP A 100 6.76 18.34 0.39
N ILE A 101 7.51 17.82 1.36
CA ILE A 101 8.17 18.64 2.38
C ILE A 101 9.48 19.17 1.79
N ALA A 102 9.66 20.50 1.85
CA ALA A 102 10.91 21.10 1.44
C ALA A 102 12.10 20.55 2.28
N THR A 103 13.22 20.28 1.63
CA THR A 103 14.41 19.68 2.26
C THR A 103 14.87 20.45 3.52
N GLU A 104 14.71 21.76 3.50
CA GLU A 104 15.11 22.66 4.60
C GLU A 104 14.22 22.55 5.86
N SER A 105 13.01 22.01 5.72
CA SER A 105 12.04 21.80 6.82
C SER A 105 11.89 20.34 7.24
N LYS A 106 12.77 19.47 6.75
CA LYS A 106 12.74 18.04 7.04
C LYS A 106 13.11 17.79 8.53
N PRO A 107 12.22 17.14 9.31
CA PRO A 107 12.57 16.74 10.68
C PRO A 107 13.76 15.78 10.70
N ARG A 108 14.51 15.77 11.80
CA ARG A 108 15.52 14.76 12.04
C ARG A 108 14.88 13.36 12.10
N SER A 109 15.68 12.33 11.77
CA SER A 109 15.26 10.94 11.87
C SER A 109 16.11 10.20 12.91
N ASN A 110 15.44 9.54 13.86
CA ASN A 110 16.02 8.61 14.81
C ASN A 110 15.57 7.21 14.43
N LEU A 111 16.44 6.42 13.79
CA LEU A 111 16.11 5.12 13.25
C LEU A 111 16.77 4.01 14.06
N VAL A 112 16.03 2.95 14.32
CA VAL A 112 16.58 1.70 14.88
C VAL A 112 16.33 0.59 13.87
N PHE A 113 17.39 0.00 13.34
CA PHE A 113 17.30 -1.18 12.49
C PHE A 113 17.23 -2.42 13.37
N LEU A 114 16.12 -3.16 13.28
CA LEU A 114 15.93 -4.43 13.93
C LEU A 114 16.05 -5.54 12.88
N LEU A 115 17.17 -6.23 12.86
CA LEU A 115 17.55 -7.12 11.77
C LEU A 115 17.55 -8.58 12.20
N ASP A 116 16.83 -9.40 11.46
CA ASP A 116 16.90 -10.85 11.58
C ASP A 116 18.26 -11.35 11.07
N VAL A 117 19.00 -12.04 11.93
CA VAL A 117 20.26 -12.72 11.58
C VAL A 117 20.19 -14.21 11.87
N SER A 118 18.98 -14.78 11.95
CA SER A 118 18.78 -16.23 12.13
C SER A 118 19.35 -17.05 10.98
N GLY A 119 19.47 -18.36 11.18
CA GLY A 119 20.05 -19.28 10.18
C GLY A 119 19.30 -19.29 8.84
N SER A 120 17.99 -19.02 8.84
CA SER A 120 17.17 -18.92 7.63
C SER A 120 17.50 -17.71 6.74
N MET A 121 18.16 -16.69 7.31
CA MET A 121 18.55 -15.46 6.62
C MET A 121 19.84 -15.57 5.77
N ARG A 122 20.40 -16.77 5.61
CA ARG A 122 21.70 -16.97 4.95
C ARG A 122 21.70 -16.74 3.44
N SER A 123 20.58 -16.93 2.75
CA SER A 123 20.53 -16.83 1.28
C SER A 123 20.75 -15.39 0.78
N GLN A 124 21.17 -15.26 -0.50
CA GLN A 124 21.54 -13.97 -1.11
C GLN A 124 20.39 -12.95 -1.17
N ASP A 125 19.17 -13.43 -1.22
CA ASP A 125 17.93 -12.67 -1.25
C ASP A 125 17.40 -12.30 0.16
N LYS A 126 18.16 -12.59 1.21
CA LYS A 126 17.83 -12.31 2.61
C LYS A 126 18.88 -11.40 3.26
N LEU A 127 19.68 -11.85 4.23
CA LEU A 127 20.60 -10.98 4.97
C LEU A 127 21.54 -10.19 4.08
N PRO A 128 22.18 -10.74 3.02
CA PRO A 128 22.97 -9.93 2.11
C PRO A 128 22.19 -8.81 1.41
N LEU A 129 20.92 -9.07 1.04
CA LEU A 129 20.05 -8.05 0.48
C LEU A 129 19.62 -7.02 1.53
N VAL A 130 19.33 -7.43 2.78
CA VAL A 130 19.05 -6.53 3.91
C VAL A 130 20.21 -5.58 4.14
N GLN A 131 21.44 -6.07 4.23
CA GLN A 131 22.64 -5.24 4.42
C GLN A 131 22.75 -4.14 3.36
N ARG A 132 22.61 -4.50 2.07
CA ARG A 132 22.65 -3.55 0.96
C ARG A 132 21.47 -2.57 0.98
N SER A 133 20.28 -3.04 1.34
CA SER A 133 19.08 -2.20 1.46
C SER A 133 19.26 -1.14 2.56
N MET A 134 19.80 -1.51 3.70
CA MET A 134 20.09 -0.56 4.78
C MET A 134 21.21 0.44 4.40
N GLU A 135 22.25 -0.01 3.69
CA GLU A 135 23.26 0.90 3.13
C GLU A 135 22.64 1.90 2.13
N MET A 136 21.65 1.50 1.34
CA MET A 136 20.89 2.39 0.45
C MET A 136 20.10 3.42 1.25
N LEU A 137 19.36 2.99 2.27
CA LEU A 137 18.58 3.90 3.12
C LEU A 137 19.47 4.98 3.75
N LEU A 138 20.69 4.63 4.19
CA LEU A 138 21.65 5.61 4.71
C LEU A 138 21.97 6.74 3.72
N THR A 139 21.76 6.53 2.40
CA THR A 139 22.03 7.59 1.40
C THR A 139 21.01 8.71 1.44
N THR A 140 19.84 8.48 2.03
CA THR A 140 18.72 9.44 2.13
C THR A 140 18.74 10.23 3.43
N LEU A 141 19.62 9.83 4.38
CA LEU A 141 19.68 10.42 5.71
C LEU A 141 20.68 11.58 5.76
N GLU A 142 20.37 12.54 6.64
CA GLU A 142 21.22 13.69 6.89
C GLU A 142 22.30 13.36 7.96
N PRO A 143 23.44 14.08 7.99
CA PRO A 143 24.50 13.84 8.98
C PRO A 143 24.05 13.91 10.44
N SER A 144 22.98 14.66 10.73
CA SER A 144 22.40 14.83 12.07
C SER A 144 21.41 13.74 12.46
N ASP A 145 20.95 12.92 11.50
CA ASP A 145 20.11 11.76 11.78
C ASP A 145 20.89 10.70 12.57
N THR A 146 20.20 9.85 13.33
CA THR A 146 20.83 8.79 14.11
C THR A 146 20.35 7.41 13.68
N VAL A 147 21.25 6.44 13.74
CA VAL A 147 20.97 5.03 13.45
C VAL A 147 21.53 4.16 14.57
N ALA A 148 20.70 3.25 15.08
CA ALA A 148 21.10 2.13 15.92
C ALA A 148 20.82 0.81 15.22
N ILE A 149 21.53 -0.25 15.56
CA ILE A 149 21.33 -1.58 14.98
C ILE A 149 21.16 -2.59 16.11
N VAL A 150 20.01 -3.25 16.11
CA VAL A 150 19.68 -4.39 16.95
C VAL A 150 19.57 -5.61 16.06
N VAL A 151 20.16 -6.71 16.46
CA VAL A 151 19.99 -8.00 15.79
C VAL A 151 19.27 -8.97 16.70
N TYR A 152 18.58 -9.91 16.11
CA TYR A 152 18.01 -11.04 16.82
C TYR A 152 18.23 -12.36 16.05
N ALA A 153 18.54 -13.38 16.81
CA ALA A 153 18.66 -14.77 16.41
C ALA A 153 18.38 -15.64 17.65
N GLY A 154 19.29 -16.52 18.07
CA GLY A 154 19.18 -17.26 19.35
C GLY A 154 19.17 -16.36 20.60
N ALA A 155 19.65 -15.14 20.49
CA ALA A 155 19.56 -14.05 21.46
C ALA A 155 19.38 -12.71 20.74
N ALA A 156 18.96 -11.69 21.45
CA ALA A 156 18.92 -10.32 20.92
C ALA A 156 20.08 -9.49 21.50
N GLY A 157 20.60 -8.55 20.71
CA GLY A 157 21.68 -7.67 21.14
C GLY A 157 21.81 -6.42 20.29
N ALA A 158 22.22 -5.32 20.92
CA ALA A 158 22.62 -4.12 20.20
C ALA A 158 24.02 -4.35 19.60
N VAL A 159 24.10 -4.22 18.27
CA VAL A 159 25.36 -4.30 17.51
C VAL A 159 25.95 -2.91 17.34
N LEU A 160 25.10 -1.91 17.27
CA LEU A 160 25.45 -0.50 17.17
C LEU A 160 24.49 0.32 18.02
N GLU A 161 25.03 0.98 19.05
CA GLU A 161 24.31 2.00 19.81
C GLU A 161 23.96 3.20 18.91
N PRO A 162 23.00 4.06 19.31
CA PRO A 162 22.62 5.23 18.51
C PRO A 162 23.83 6.03 18.08
N THR A 163 24.04 6.11 16.77
CA THR A 163 25.22 6.68 16.13
C THR A 163 24.78 7.71 15.10
N PRO A 164 25.29 8.94 15.09
CA PRO A 164 24.96 9.93 14.08
C PRO A 164 25.43 9.49 12.68
N VAL A 165 24.66 9.81 11.65
CA VAL A 165 24.96 9.46 10.26
C VAL A 165 26.23 10.17 9.76
N SER A 166 26.69 11.23 10.43
CA SER A 166 28.03 11.79 10.22
C SER A 166 29.16 10.76 10.42
N GLU A 167 28.94 9.72 11.24
CA GLU A 167 29.84 8.56 11.42
C GLU A 167 29.43 7.38 10.50
N ARG A 168 28.98 7.66 9.27
CA ARG A 168 28.43 6.67 8.33
C ARG A 168 29.28 5.43 8.17
N GLN A 169 30.61 5.58 8.14
CA GLN A 169 31.52 4.43 7.97
C GLN A 169 31.35 3.41 9.10
N LYS A 170 31.19 3.87 10.33
CA LYS A 170 30.99 3.01 11.52
C LYS A 170 29.66 2.23 11.39
N ILE A 171 28.60 2.87 10.89
CA ILE A 171 27.29 2.24 10.67
C ILE A 171 27.40 1.16 9.57
N VAL A 172 28.05 1.49 8.44
CA VAL A 172 28.26 0.56 7.33
C VAL A 172 29.11 -0.64 7.73
N GLU A 173 30.18 -0.42 8.51
CA GLU A 173 31.01 -1.51 9.03
C GLU A 173 30.23 -2.44 9.96
N ALA A 174 29.37 -1.89 10.82
CA ALA A 174 28.49 -2.68 11.69
C ALA A 174 27.54 -3.56 10.86
N LEU A 175 26.91 -2.98 9.83
CA LEU A 175 26.04 -3.74 8.91
C LEU A 175 26.79 -4.87 8.21
N ARG A 176 27.96 -4.60 7.66
CA ARG A 176 28.76 -5.59 6.89
C ARG A 176 29.33 -6.74 7.72
N ARG A 177 29.49 -6.56 9.03
CA ARG A 177 29.93 -7.62 9.95
C ARG A 177 28.85 -8.60 10.33
N LEU A 178 27.58 -8.32 10.01
CA LEU A 178 26.46 -9.22 10.33
C LEU A 178 26.59 -10.53 9.55
N SER A 179 26.34 -11.63 10.22
CA SER A 179 26.34 -12.97 9.64
C SER A 179 25.14 -13.76 10.12
N ALA A 180 24.53 -14.55 9.23
CA ALA A 180 23.37 -15.37 9.56
C ALA A 180 23.77 -16.61 10.36
N GLY A 181 23.10 -16.84 11.51
CA GLY A 181 23.30 -18.02 12.36
C GLY A 181 22.38 -18.01 13.59
N GLY A 182 22.13 -19.20 14.15
CA GLY A 182 21.27 -19.37 15.34
C GLY A 182 19.80 -19.59 15.06
N SER A 183 19.01 -19.67 16.15
CA SER A 183 17.55 -19.79 16.12
C SER A 183 16.89 -18.42 16.34
N THR A 184 15.62 -18.26 16.01
CA THR A 184 14.91 -16.98 16.03
C THR A 184 14.31 -16.68 17.42
N ALA A 185 14.69 -15.55 18.05
CA ALA A 185 14.13 -15.04 19.31
C ALA A 185 13.69 -13.55 19.16
N GLY A 186 12.78 -13.31 18.24
CA GLY A 186 12.42 -11.97 17.79
C GLY A 186 11.85 -11.03 18.87
N GLY A 187 11.14 -11.55 19.89
CA GLY A 187 10.47 -10.72 20.88
C GLY A 187 11.39 -9.93 21.80
N GLN A 188 12.52 -10.47 22.14
CA GLN A 188 13.55 -9.73 22.89
C GLN A 188 14.17 -8.64 22.04
N GLY A 189 14.38 -8.91 20.73
CA GLY A 189 14.88 -7.94 19.76
C GLY A 189 13.95 -6.73 19.61
N LEU A 190 12.66 -6.98 19.49
CA LEU A 190 11.67 -5.90 19.35
C LEU A 190 11.65 -4.98 20.60
N ARG A 191 11.67 -5.54 21.79
CA ARG A 191 11.71 -4.77 23.04
C ARG A 191 12.99 -3.93 23.13
N LEU A 192 14.15 -4.51 22.86
CA LEU A 192 15.43 -3.81 22.85
C LEU A 192 15.46 -2.69 21.79
N ALA A 193 14.92 -2.93 20.60
CA ALA A 193 14.86 -1.91 19.57
C ALA A 193 14.01 -0.70 20.01
N TYR A 194 12.86 -0.94 20.66
CA TYR A 194 12.06 0.14 21.21
C TYR A 194 12.74 0.85 22.41
N GLU A 195 13.46 0.13 23.27
CA GLU A 195 14.25 0.75 24.36
C GLU A 195 15.31 1.70 23.81
N LEU A 196 16.02 1.30 22.75
CA LEU A 196 16.98 2.20 22.08
C LEU A 196 16.28 3.38 21.38
N ALA A 197 15.13 3.17 20.76
CA ALA A 197 14.34 4.25 20.16
C ALA A 197 13.87 5.25 21.23
N GLU A 198 13.42 4.76 22.38
CA GLU A 198 13.04 5.60 23.53
C GLU A 198 14.22 6.39 24.11
N SER A 199 15.40 5.81 24.16
CA SER A 199 16.60 6.48 24.66
C SER A 199 17.03 7.69 23.82
N GLN A 200 16.62 7.71 22.54
CA GLN A 200 16.92 8.76 21.57
C GLN A 200 15.68 9.57 21.17
N PHE A 201 14.56 9.36 21.90
CA PHE A 201 13.30 9.98 21.54
C PHE A 201 13.40 11.51 21.53
N ASP A 202 12.97 12.09 20.42
CA ASP A 202 12.85 13.53 20.20
C ASP A 202 11.46 13.80 19.62
N PRO A 203 10.61 14.56 20.31
CA PRO A 203 9.24 14.82 19.85
C PRO A 203 9.18 15.59 18.53
N ASP A 204 10.23 16.31 18.17
CA ASP A 204 10.35 17.06 16.91
C ASP A 204 11.02 16.25 15.79
N ALA A 205 11.40 15.01 16.06
CA ALA A 205 12.02 14.10 15.10
C ALA A 205 11.10 12.94 14.72
N VAL A 206 11.42 12.29 13.61
CA VAL A 206 10.84 10.99 13.26
C VAL A 206 11.55 9.90 14.07
N ASN A 207 10.81 9.22 14.95
CA ASN A 207 11.32 8.11 15.75
C ASN A 207 10.74 6.81 15.19
N ARG A 208 11.58 5.93 14.64
CA ARG A 208 11.10 4.73 13.92
C ARG A 208 11.99 3.52 14.13
N VAL A 209 11.36 2.38 14.35
CA VAL A 209 11.97 1.06 14.25
C VAL A 209 11.70 0.51 12.85
N ILE A 210 12.73 -0.01 12.18
CA ILE A 210 12.63 -0.68 10.88
C ILE A 210 13.01 -2.14 11.08
N LEU A 211 12.02 -3.01 11.05
CA LEU A 211 12.19 -4.45 11.16
C LEU A 211 12.46 -5.06 9.79
N ALA A 212 13.55 -5.81 9.66
CA ALA A 212 13.84 -6.62 8.47
C ALA A 212 13.89 -8.11 8.84
N THR A 213 13.06 -8.94 8.18
CA THR A 213 12.87 -10.35 8.52
C THR A 213 12.49 -11.16 7.27
N ASP A 214 12.67 -12.48 7.31
CA ASP A 214 12.16 -13.40 6.27
C ASP A 214 10.74 -13.93 6.56
N GLY A 215 10.08 -13.38 7.58
CA GLY A 215 8.72 -13.77 7.99
C GLY A 215 8.66 -14.77 9.15
N ASP A 216 9.76 -15.40 9.48
CA ASP A 216 9.83 -16.30 10.66
C ASP A 216 10.11 -15.48 11.92
N PHE A 217 9.19 -14.56 12.21
CA PHE A 217 9.26 -13.68 13.36
C PHE A 217 8.55 -14.28 14.56
N ASN A 218 9.27 -15.14 15.28
CA ASN A 218 8.79 -15.67 16.55
C ASN A 218 9.06 -14.68 17.67
N VAL A 219 8.06 -13.89 18.00
CA VAL A 219 8.19 -12.65 18.81
C VAL A 219 8.39 -12.90 20.31
N GLY A 220 8.43 -14.15 20.79
CA GLY A 220 8.50 -14.43 22.24
C GLY A 220 7.31 -13.85 23.04
N ILE A 221 6.44 -13.07 22.41
CA ILE A 221 5.12 -12.68 22.85
C ILE A 221 4.18 -13.66 22.15
N SER A 222 3.76 -14.68 22.85
CA SER A 222 2.96 -15.80 22.30
C SER A 222 1.52 -15.41 21.94
N ASP A 223 1.04 -14.27 22.43
CA ASP A 223 -0.29 -13.74 22.11
C ASP A 223 -0.19 -12.55 21.15
N GLN A 224 -0.76 -12.71 19.95
CA GLN A 224 -0.83 -11.66 18.93
C GLN A 224 -1.50 -10.37 19.46
N ARG A 225 -2.46 -10.50 20.41
CA ARG A 225 -3.12 -9.36 21.03
C ARG A 225 -2.18 -8.57 21.93
N GLU A 226 -1.33 -9.27 22.70
CA GLU A 226 -0.31 -8.60 23.53
C GLU A 226 0.71 -7.85 22.67
N LEU A 227 1.15 -8.47 21.58
CA LEU A 227 2.06 -7.85 20.61
C LEU A 227 1.45 -6.60 19.98
N LYS A 228 0.21 -6.71 19.50
CA LYS A 228 -0.53 -5.57 18.94
C LYS A 228 -0.62 -4.43 19.97
N SER A 229 -1.09 -4.71 21.19
CA SER A 229 -1.21 -3.71 22.24
C SER A 229 0.14 -3.08 22.63
N PHE A 230 1.23 -3.86 22.59
CA PHE A 230 2.57 -3.34 22.83
C PHE A 230 2.97 -2.31 21.77
N ILE A 231 2.79 -2.64 20.47
CA ILE A 231 3.12 -1.76 19.35
C ILE A 231 2.25 -0.50 19.36
N GLU A 232 0.94 -0.64 19.62
CA GLU A 232 0.00 0.49 19.72
C GLU A 232 0.39 1.47 20.83
N ARG A 233 0.85 0.98 21.99
CA ARG A 233 1.35 1.86 23.05
C ARG A 233 2.60 2.63 22.62
N LYS A 234 3.54 1.98 21.90
CA LYS A 234 4.76 2.64 21.39
C LYS A 234 4.44 3.66 20.30
N ARG A 235 3.50 3.34 19.40
CA ARG A 235 2.96 4.28 18.42
C ARG A 235 2.35 5.51 19.10
N SER A 236 1.52 5.30 20.12
CA SER A 236 0.91 6.40 20.89
C SER A 236 1.94 7.26 21.61
N ALA A 237 3.13 6.73 21.91
CA ALA A 237 4.27 7.46 22.41
C ALA A 237 5.12 8.15 21.33
N GLY A 238 4.73 8.03 20.05
CA GLY A 238 5.41 8.68 18.92
C GLY A 238 6.56 7.87 18.30
N ILE A 239 6.64 6.56 18.57
CA ILE A 239 7.63 5.66 17.95
C ILE A 239 6.93 4.70 16.99
N PHE A 240 7.25 4.81 15.71
CA PHE A 240 6.62 4.06 14.63
C PHE A 240 7.39 2.79 14.27
N LEU A 241 6.72 1.85 13.58
CA LEU A 241 7.31 0.57 13.15
C LEU A 241 7.02 0.32 11.68
N SER A 242 8.05 0.23 10.84
CA SER A 242 7.97 -0.30 9.47
C SER A 242 8.52 -1.72 9.43
N VAL A 243 7.94 -2.54 8.53
CA VAL A 243 8.30 -3.95 8.39
C VAL A 243 8.69 -4.26 6.96
N LEU A 244 9.88 -4.79 6.78
CA LEU A 244 10.43 -5.19 5.48
C LEU A 244 10.61 -6.71 5.44
N GLY A 245 9.88 -7.37 4.55
CA GLY A 245 9.99 -8.79 4.31
C GLY A 245 11.04 -9.11 3.25
N PHE A 246 11.81 -10.17 3.44
CA PHE A 246 12.86 -10.62 2.52
C PHE A 246 12.77 -12.14 2.28
N GLY A 247 13.12 -12.59 1.08
CA GLY A 247 13.25 -14.01 0.75
C GLY A 247 11.92 -14.76 0.60
N GLU A 248 12.01 -16.05 0.24
CA GLU A 248 10.87 -16.95 0.06
C GLU A 248 10.77 -18.00 1.18
N GLY A 249 9.56 -18.58 1.28
CA GLY A 249 9.31 -19.82 2.01
C GLY A 249 8.82 -19.66 3.43
N ASN A 250 8.93 -18.48 4.02
CA ASN A 250 8.46 -18.20 5.38
C ASN A 250 7.64 -16.90 5.47
N TYR A 251 7.37 -16.25 4.35
CA TYR A 251 6.67 -14.97 4.34
C TYR A 251 5.26 -15.09 4.95
N GLN A 252 4.98 -14.30 5.97
CA GLN A 252 3.71 -14.24 6.68
C GLN A 252 3.08 -12.86 6.52
N ASP A 253 2.43 -12.67 5.40
CA ASP A 253 1.86 -11.41 4.97
C ASP A 253 0.95 -10.77 6.04
N ALA A 254 -0.01 -11.52 6.58
CA ALA A 254 -0.94 -11.02 7.58
C ALA A 254 -0.24 -10.49 8.84
N LEU A 255 0.84 -11.15 9.29
CA LEU A 255 1.60 -10.70 10.44
C LEU A 255 2.36 -9.41 10.12
N MET A 256 3.03 -9.34 8.97
CA MET A 256 3.78 -8.17 8.53
C MET A 256 2.89 -6.92 8.43
N GLN A 257 1.74 -7.08 7.79
CA GLN A 257 0.75 -6.01 7.68
C GLN A 257 0.21 -5.59 9.05
N THR A 258 -0.15 -6.57 9.90
CA THR A 258 -0.63 -6.27 11.25
C THR A 258 0.38 -5.47 12.06
N LEU A 259 1.66 -5.84 12.01
CA LEU A 259 2.73 -5.14 12.71
C LEU A 259 2.90 -3.71 12.20
N ALA A 260 2.99 -3.54 10.88
CA ALA A 260 3.17 -2.23 10.25
C ALA A 260 1.97 -1.31 10.50
N GLN A 261 0.75 -1.78 10.30
CA GLN A 261 -0.48 -1.00 10.53
C GLN A 261 -0.61 -0.53 11.97
N ASN A 262 -0.42 -1.43 12.95
CA ASN A 262 -0.50 -1.04 14.37
C ASN A 262 0.67 -0.15 14.79
N GLY A 263 1.76 -0.15 14.01
CA GLY A 263 2.94 0.68 14.21
C GLY A 263 2.97 2.00 13.43
N ASN A 264 1.92 2.36 12.69
CA ASN A 264 1.92 3.49 11.74
C ASN A 264 3.15 3.48 10.82
N GLY A 265 3.46 2.32 10.27
CA GLY A 265 4.56 2.13 9.34
C GLY A 265 4.11 1.45 8.05
N VAL A 266 5.07 1.19 7.19
CA VAL A 266 4.89 0.55 5.88
C VAL A 266 5.25 -0.93 5.99
N ALA A 267 4.44 -1.79 5.36
CA ALA A 267 4.80 -3.18 5.09
C ALA A 267 5.24 -3.29 3.62
N ALA A 268 6.49 -3.68 3.39
CA ALA A 268 7.01 -3.88 2.05
C ALA A 268 7.71 -5.24 1.94
N TYR A 269 7.68 -5.82 0.75
CA TYR A 269 8.40 -7.06 0.43
C TYR A 269 9.53 -6.73 -0.56
N ILE A 270 10.76 -6.89 -0.10
CA ILE A 270 11.97 -6.58 -0.89
C ILE A 270 12.47 -7.85 -1.56
N ASP A 271 12.18 -8.00 -2.83
CA ASP A 271 12.61 -9.15 -3.64
C ASP A 271 13.90 -8.87 -4.43
N THR A 272 14.20 -7.59 -4.67
CA THR A 272 15.34 -7.15 -5.47
C THR A 272 15.95 -5.86 -4.92
N LEU A 273 17.18 -5.52 -5.37
CA LEU A 273 17.78 -4.21 -5.09
C LEU A 273 17.00 -3.06 -5.73
N SER A 274 16.33 -3.28 -6.86
CA SER A 274 15.46 -2.27 -7.49
C SER A 274 14.27 -1.95 -6.60
N GLU A 275 13.68 -2.97 -5.95
CA GLU A 275 12.62 -2.75 -4.97
C GLU A 275 13.14 -2.01 -3.72
N ALA A 276 14.32 -2.39 -3.22
CA ALA A 276 14.95 -1.67 -2.12
C ALA A 276 15.21 -0.19 -2.49
N GLN A 277 15.65 0.09 -3.70
CA GLN A 277 15.82 1.45 -4.23
C GLN A 277 14.49 2.23 -4.20
N LYS A 278 13.42 1.62 -4.73
CA LYS A 278 12.09 2.23 -4.74
C LYS A 278 11.61 2.54 -3.31
N VAL A 279 11.53 1.53 -2.47
CA VAL A 279 10.93 1.64 -1.12
C VAL A 279 11.77 2.51 -0.18
N LEU A 280 13.09 2.35 -0.19
CA LEU A 280 13.97 2.95 0.82
C LEU A 280 14.66 4.24 0.36
N VAL A 281 14.69 4.53 -0.92
CA VAL A 281 15.32 5.73 -1.46
C VAL A 281 14.27 6.67 -2.06
N GLU A 282 13.51 6.20 -3.04
CA GLU A 282 12.56 7.03 -3.76
C GLU A 282 11.33 7.39 -2.92
N GLU A 283 10.81 6.42 -2.17
CA GLU A 283 9.65 6.58 -1.28
C GLU A 283 10.04 6.90 0.17
N SER A 284 11.31 7.12 0.46
CA SER A 284 11.78 7.38 1.83
C SER A 284 11.08 8.57 2.49
N ARG A 285 10.76 9.61 1.72
CA ARG A 285 10.03 10.78 2.24
C ARG A 285 8.61 10.43 2.64
N SER A 286 7.90 9.66 1.81
CA SER A 286 6.52 9.26 2.10
C SER A 286 6.45 8.31 3.30
N SER A 287 7.41 7.42 3.44
CA SER A 287 7.44 6.47 4.56
C SER A 287 7.88 7.07 5.88
N LEU A 288 8.72 8.12 5.87
CA LEU A 288 9.27 8.74 7.07
C LEU A 288 8.47 9.95 7.57
N PHE A 289 7.82 10.71 6.70
CA PHE A 289 7.20 11.99 7.05
C PHE A 289 5.69 11.99 6.80
N PRO A 290 4.84 11.58 7.78
CA PRO A 290 3.40 11.64 7.65
C PRO A 290 2.93 13.11 7.57
N ILE A 291 2.03 13.41 6.63
CA ILE A 291 1.41 14.73 6.45
C ILE A 291 -0.09 14.72 6.74
N ALA A 292 -0.71 13.54 6.70
CA ALA A 292 -2.09 13.33 7.08
C ALA A 292 -2.22 11.95 7.74
N GLN A 293 -3.00 11.87 8.81
CA GLN A 293 -3.21 10.67 9.59
C GLN A 293 -4.69 10.26 9.54
N ASP A 294 -4.96 8.97 9.75
CA ASP A 294 -6.32 8.39 9.78
C ASP A 294 -7.15 8.76 8.54
N VAL A 295 -6.55 8.68 7.36
CA VAL A 295 -7.19 9.09 6.11
C VAL A 295 -8.22 8.06 5.66
N LYS A 296 -9.46 8.50 5.55
CA LYS A 296 -10.63 7.70 5.17
C LYS A 296 -11.31 8.29 3.96
N PHE A 297 -11.65 7.43 3.01
CA PHE A 297 -12.45 7.77 1.84
C PHE A 297 -13.88 7.29 2.03
N GLN A 298 -14.82 8.12 1.64
CA GLN A 298 -16.21 7.74 1.51
C GLN A 298 -16.78 8.27 0.20
N VAL A 299 -17.37 7.38 -0.58
CA VAL A 299 -18.02 7.72 -1.85
C VAL A 299 -19.50 7.36 -1.74
N GLU A 300 -20.37 8.35 -1.96
CA GLU A 300 -21.81 8.17 -2.05
C GLU A 300 -22.22 8.28 -3.51
N PHE A 301 -22.84 7.23 -4.05
CA PHE A 301 -23.31 7.18 -5.43
C PHE A 301 -24.73 7.67 -5.55
N ASN A 302 -25.00 8.44 -6.62
CA ASN A 302 -26.33 8.95 -6.89
C ASN A 302 -27.21 7.85 -7.52
N PRO A 303 -28.28 7.38 -6.85
CA PRO A 303 -29.14 6.31 -7.36
C PRO A 303 -29.93 6.70 -8.61
N SER A 304 -30.06 8.00 -8.94
CA SER A 304 -30.70 8.45 -10.19
C SER A 304 -29.77 8.33 -11.40
N GLN A 305 -28.46 8.23 -11.22
CA GLN A 305 -27.46 8.13 -12.27
C GLN A 305 -26.80 6.76 -12.33
N ILE A 306 -26.53 6.15 -11.17
CA ILE A 306 -25.80 4.90 -11.05
C ILE A 306 -26.72 3.83 -10.44
N ARG A 307 -26.78 2.69 -11.11
CA ARG A 307 -27.53 1.52 -10.64
C ARG A 307 -26.70 0.64 -9.72
N GLU A 308 -25.48 0.34 -10.12
CA GLU A 308 -24.58 -0.58 -9.44
C GLU A 308 -23.18 -0.01 -9.38
N TYR A 309 -22.44 -0.39 -8.36
CA TYR A 309 -21.02 -0.10 -8.26
C TYR A 309 -20.23 -1.25 -7.65
N ARG A 310 -18.93 -1.28 -7.90
CA ARG A 310 -18.00 -2.20 -7.29
C ARG A 310 -16.65 -1.51 -7.11
N LEU A 311 -16.12 -1.52 -5.87
CA LEU A 311 -14.74 -1.09 -5.58
C LEU A 311 -13.78 -2.18 -6.07
N ILE A 312 -12.75 -1.82 -6.83
CA ILE A 312 -11.73 -2.74 -7.35
C ILE A 312 -10.56 -2.76 -6.36
N GLY A 313 -10.36 -3.91 -5.70
CA GLY A 313 -9.41 -4.03 -4.60
C GLY A 313 -9.94 -3.45 -3.29
N TYR A 314 -9.04 -3.21 -2.34
CA TYR A 314 -9.37 -2.68 -1.00
C TYR A 314 -10.25 -3.59 -0.13
N GLU A 315 -10.34 -4.88 -0.43
CA GLU A 315 -11.17 -5.83 0.32
C GLU A 315 -10.82 -5.84 1.81
N THR A 316 -9.53 -5.77 2.12
CA THR A 316 -9.02 -5.77 3.50
C THR A 316 -8.99 -4.37 4.14
N ARG A 317 -9.36 -3.34 3.39
CA ARG A 317 -9.32 -1.92 3.80
C ARG A 317 -10.71 -1.29 3.91
N GLN A 318 -11.76 -2.06 3.70
CA GLN A 318 -13.13 -1.57 3.86
C GLN A 318 -13.42 -1.21 5.32
N LEU A 319 -14.19 -0.14 5.49
CA LEU A 319 -14.66 0.35 6.78
C LEU A 319 -16.19 0.33 6.81
N GLN A 320 -16.77 0.21 8.00
CA GLN A 320 -18.20 0.41 8.16
C GLN A 320 -18.54 1.89 7.93
N ARG A 321 -19.76 2.17 7.49
CA ARG A 321 -20.19 3.54 7.19
C ARG A 321 -20.01 4.49 8.39
N GLU A 322 -20.32 4.02 9.60
CA GLU A 322 -20.17 4.78 10.85
C GLU A 322 -18.71 5.05 11.23
N ASP A 323 -17.78 4.20 10.80
CA ASP A 323 -16.35 4.36 11.07
C ASP A 323 -15.75 5.60 10.41
N PHE A 324 -16.39 6.11 9.34
CA PHE A 324 -15.96 7.33 8.68
C PHE A 324 -15.94 8.54 9.62
N ASN A 325 -16.95 8.66 10.49
CA ASN A 325 -17.05 9.75 11.45
C ASN A 325 -16.44 9.44 12.82
N ASN A 326 -15.90 8.24 12.99
CA ASN A 326 -15.32 7.81 14.25
C ASN A 326 -13.80 8.05 14.25
N ASP A 327 -13.35 9.05 15.01
CA ASP A 327 -11.94 9.41 15.14
C ASP A 327 -11.12 8.41 15.97
N ALA A 328 -11.76 7.43 16.60
CA ALA A 328 -11.08 6.33 17.31
C ALA A 328 -10.75 5.14 16.38
N VAL A 329 -11.35 5.08 15.18
CA VAL A 329 -11.04 4.06 14.19
C VAL A 329 -9.78 4.46 13.44
N ASP A 330 -8.75 3.66 13.61
CA ASP A 330 -7.47 3.79 12.94
C ASP A 330 -7.63 3.58 11.43
N ALA A 331 -6.96 4.41 10.64
CA ALA A 331 -6.94 4.34 9.18
C ALA A 331 -5.55 4.72 8.67
N GLY A 332 -5.33 4.61 7.35
CA GLY A 332 -4.00 4.80 6.77
C GLY A 332 -3.46 6.22 6.92
N ASP A 333 -2.17 6.31 7.11
CA ASP A 333 -1.44 7.57 7.09
C ASP A 333 -0.92 7.87 5.69
N ILE A 334 -0.91 9.14 5.31
CA ILE A 334 -0.33 9.60 4.04
C ILE A 334 0.91 10.43 4.34
N GLY A 335 2.02 10.01 3.75
CA GLY A 335 3.29 10.71 3.87
C GLY A 335 3.50 11.76 2.77
N ALA A 336 4.57 12.54 2.92
CA ALA A 336 4.97 13.56 1.96
C ALA A 336 5.21 12.97 0.56
N GLY A 337 4.55 13.52 -0.45
CA GLY A 337 4.63 13.05 -1.83
C GLY A 337 3.91 11.73 -2.12
N HIS A 338 3.36 11.06 -1.11
CA HIS A 338 2.67 9.78 -1.28
C HIS A 338 1.40 9.94 -2.12
N ARG A 339 1.12 8.93 -2.93
CA ARG A 339 -0.05 8.87 -3.82
C ARG A 339 -0.95 7.72 -3.43
N VAL A 340 -2.26 7.94 -3.50
CA VAL A 340 -3.27 6.91 -3.31
C VAL A 340 -4.25 6.96 -4.46
N THR A 341 -4.51 5.80 -5.06
CA THR A 341 -5.41 5.62 -6.21
C THR A 341 -6.43 4.54 -5.90
N ALA A 342 -7.71 4.86 -6.10
CA ALA A 342 -8.80 3.91 -6.04
C ALA A 342 -9.59 3.90 -7.36
N LEU A 343 -10.08 2.73 -7.74
CA LEU A 343 -10.90 2.51 -8.93
C LEU A 343 -12.22 1.87 -8.55
N TYR A 344 -13.31 2.41 -9.08
CA TYR A 344 -14.64 1.82 -9.04
C TYR A 344 -15.11 1.47 -10.44
N GLU A 345 -15.79 0.35 -10.57
CA GLU A 345 -16.60 0.02 -11.72
C GLU A 345 -18.04 0.42 -11.46
N LEU A 346 -18.64 1.18 -12.38
CA LEU A 346 -19.99 1.73 -12.24
C LEU A 346 -20.87 1.23 -13.37
N THR A 347 -22.09 0.78 -13.05
CA THR A 347 -23.13 0.49 -14.02
C THR A 347 -24.11 1.67 -14.05
N PRO A 348 -24.18 2.46 -15.14
CA PRO A 348 -25.16 3.54 -15.29
C PRO A 348 -26.59 3.04 -15.11
N ARG A 349 -27.50 3.92 -14.71
CA ARG A 349 -28.89 3.58 -14.46
C ARG A 349 -29.64 3.07 -15.70
N ASP A 350 -29.28 3.58 -16.86
CA ASP A 350 -29.84 3.27 -18.16
C ASP A 350 -29.10 2.12 -18.89
N SER A 351 -28.15 1.48 -18.25
CA SER A 351 -27.43 0.33 -18.83
C SER A 351 -28.41 -0.78 -19.22
N SER A 352 -28.19 -1.33 -20.40
CA SER A 352 -28.95 -2.46 -20.92
C SER A 352 -28.51 -3.81 -20.35
N ASN A 353 -27.35 -3.86 -19.68
CA ASN A 353 -26.73 -5.09 -19.18
C ASN A 353 -26.30 -4.98 -17.69
N PRO A 354 -27.25 -4.79 -16.76
CA PRO A 354 -26.95 -4.77 -15.34
C PRO A 354 -26.47 -6.15 -14.87
N GLN A 355 -25.65 -6.19 -13.83
CA GLN A 355 -25.13 -7.43 -13.24
C GLN A 355 -26.08 -8.05 -12.22
N ILE A 356 -26.98 -7.23 -11.67
CA ILE A 356 -27.97 -7.64 -10.68
C ILE A 356 -29.38 -7.40 -11.25
N ASP A 357 -30.20 -8.42 -11.23
CA ASP A 357 -31.57 -8.33 -11.70
C ASP A 357 -32.41 -7.30 -10.93
N ALA A 358 -33.35 -6.65 -11.61
CA ALA A 358 -34.27 -5.74 -10.96
C ALA A 358 -35.18 -6.52 -9.98
N ARG A 359 -35.36 -5.97 -8.80
CA ARG A 359 -36.25 -6.55 -7.81
C ARG A 359 -37.72 -6.33 -8.21
N ARG A 360 -38.52 -7.35 -8.07
CA ARG A 360 -39.97 -7.26 -8.29
C ARG A 360 -40.66 -6.22 -7.39
N TYR A 361 -40.12 -6.00 -6.20
CA TYR A 361 -40.68 -5.10 -5.18
C TYR A 361 -39.79 -3.87 -4.95
N GLU A 362 -38.98 -3.50 -5.94
CA GLU A 362 -38.13 -2.31 -5.87
C GLU A 362 -39.01 -1.05 -5.91
N ARG A 363 -38.77 -0.11 -5.00
CA ARG A 363 -39.41 1.20 -5.06
C ARG A 363 -38.79 2.02 -6.18
N SER A 364 -39.58 2.74 -6.95
CA SER A 364 -39.07 3.69 -7.95
C SER A 364 -38.23 4.73 -7.27
N VAL A 365 -36.97 4.90 -7.76
CA VAL A 365 -36.08 5.95 -7.32
C VAL A 365 -36.67 7.30 -7.76
N ARG A 366 -36.95 8.21 -6.82
CA ARG A 366 -37.38 9.58 -7.16
C ARG A 366 -36.19 10.31 -7.79
N GLU A 367 -36.48 10.99 -8.92
CA GLU A 367 -35.50 11.93 -9.47
C GLU A 367 -35.12 12.98 -8.40
N THR A 368 -33.84 13.16 -8.21
CA THR A 368 -33.33 14.19 -7.30
C THR A 368 -33.07 15.47 -8.09
N SER A 369 -33.06 16.62 -7.41
CA SER A 369 -32.71 17.91 -8.02
C SER A 369 -31.23 18.01 -8.44
N ARG A 370 -30.42 16.98 -8.17
CA ARG A 370 -28.99 16.85 -8.50
C ARG A 370 -28.80 15.79 -9.59
N SER A 371 -29.49 15.94 -10.70
CA SER A 371 -29.53 14.97 -11.78
C SER A 371 -28.24 14.83 -12.57
N ASP A 372 -27.32 15.81 -12.48
CA ASP A 372 -26.01 15.84 -13.11
C ASP A 372 -24.87 15.27 -12.24
N GLU A 373 -25.14 15.05 -10.94
CA GLU A 373 -24.14 14.47 -10.02
C GLU A 373 -24.15 12.94 -10.11
N ILE A 374 -22.98 12.35 -10.30
CA ILE A 374 -22.76 10.89 -10.35
C ILE A 374 -22.49 10.35 -8.97
N ALA A 375 -21.62 11.02 -8.21
CA ALA A 375 -21.25 10.65 -6.86
C ALA A 375 -20.74 11.84 -6.05
N PHE A 376 -20.62 11.64 -4.75
CA PHE A 376 -20.07 12.61 -3.82
C PHE A 376 -18.94 11.97 -3.02
N LEU A 377 -17.73 12.50 -3.18
CA LEU A 377 -16.52 12.06 -2.50
C LEU A 377 -16.30 12.88 -1.24
N LYS A 378 -16.02 12.19 -0.14
CA LYS A 378 -15.53 12.78 1.12
C LYS A 378 -14.21 12.13 1.50
N ILE A 379 -13.25 12.94 1.92
CA ILE A 379 -11.97 12.48 2.47
C ILE A 379 -11.83 13.10 3.85
N ARG A 380 -11.77 12.25 4.88
CA ARG A 380 -11.57 12.65 6.27
C ARG A 380 -10.16 12.33 6.69
N TYR A 381 -9.50 13.25 7.38
CA TYR A 381 -8.11 13.09 7.81
C TYR A 381 -7.84 13.92 9.06
N LYS A 382 -6.75 13.60 9.75
CA LYS A 382 -6.17 14.43 10.82
C LYS A 382 -4.85 15.03 10.38
N ALA A 383 -4.59 16.27 10.72
CA ALA A 383 -3.24 16.82 10.61
C ALA A 383 -2.31 16.15 11.63
N PRO A 384 -1.00 15.98 11.36
CA PRO A 384 -0.07 15.37 12.30
C PRO A 384 -0.13 16.04 13.69
N GLY A 385 -0.29 15.22 14.74
CA GLY A 385 -0.44 15.69 16.11
C GLY A 385 -1.81 16.27 16.49
N SER A 386 -2.74 16.37 15.54
CA SER A 386 -4.11 16.82 15.80
C SER A 386 -5.01 15.66 16.24
N LYS A 387 -5.89 15.94 17.20
CA LYS A 387 -6.98 15.02 17.59
C LYS A 387 -8.27 15.29 16.81
N GLN A 388 -8.36 16.42 16.12
CA GLN A 388 -9.53 16.82 15.35
C GLN A 388 -9.33 16.47 13.88
N SER A 389 -10.30 15.76 13.30
CA SER A 389 -10.34 15.51 11.88
C SER A 389 -10.87 16.69 11.08
N GLN A 390 -10.41 16.75 9.84
CA GLN A 390 -10.83 17.70 8.81
C GLN A 390 -11.48 16.93 7.67
N LEU A 391 -12.23 17.62 6.81
CA LEU A 391 -12.98 17.04 5.72
C LEU A 391 -12.68 17.78 4.41
N ILE A 392 -12.39 17.02 3.36
CA ILE A 392 -12.35 17.49 1.98
C ILE A 392 -13.53 16.87 1.24
N GLU A 393 -14.26 17.66 0.48
CA GLU A 393 -15.45 17.24 -0.26
C GLU A 393 -15.31 17.55 -1.74
N ARG A 394 -15.79 16.65 -2.60
CA ARG A 394 -15.76 16.79 -4.05
C ARG A 394 -17.01 16.17 -4.68
N VAL A 395 -17.77 16.97 -5.40
CA VAL A 395 -18.83 16.47 -6.30
C VAL A 395 -18.20 15.84 -7.54
N ILE A 396 -18.67 14.67 -7.93
CA ILE A 396 -18.30 13.96 -9.15
C ILE A 396 -19.48 14.03 -10.10
N SER A 397 -19.26 14.55 -11.29
CA SER A 397 -20.32 14.76 -12.28
C SER A 397 -19.87 14.29 -13.67
N ASP A 398 -20.76 14.39 -14.63
CA ASP A 398 -20.43 14.06 -16.03
C ASP A 398 -19.30 14.95 -16.62
N SER A 399 -19.06 16.13 -16.02
CA SER A 399 -17.93 16.99 -16.41
C SER A 399 -16.56 16.38 -16.09
N ASP A 400 -16.48 15.35 -15.23
CA ASP A 400 -15.26 14.61 -14.94
C ASP A 400 -14.97 13.48 -15.96
N ARG A 401 -15.87 13.32 -16.96
CA ARG A 401 -15.69 12.32 -18.03
C ARG A 401 -14.53 12.72 -18.93
N THR A 402 -13.69 11.73 -19.20
CA THR A 402 -12.50 11.91 -20.04
C THR A 402 -12.22 10.64 -20.85
N SER A 403 -11.33 10.73 -21.83
CA SER A 403 -10.86 9.58 -22.59
C SER A 403 -9.96 8.69 -21.76
N LEU A 404 -9.96 7.38 -22.07
CA LEU A 404 -9.08 6.41 -21.42
C LEU A 404 -7.66 6.50 -22.00
N VAL A 405 -6.88 7.44 -21.50
CA VAL A 405 -5.49 7.73 -21.95
C VAL A 405 -4.56 8.01 -20.77
N GLY A 406 -3.25 8.00 -21.01
CA GLY A 406 -2.23 8.38 -20.03
C GLY A 406 -2.29 7.57 -18.75
N ASP A 407 -2.06 8.22 -17.62
CA ASP A 407 -2.01 7.59 -16.30
C ASP A 407 -3.30 6.87 -15.90
N THR A 408 -4.45 7.39 -16.32
CA THR A 408 -5.72 6.71 -16.07
C THR A 408 -5.81 5.38 -16.82
N ALA A 409 -5.41 5.34 -18.08
CA ALA A 409 -5.37 4.11 -18.85
C ALA A 409 -4.34 3.11 -18.30
N PHE A 410 -3.19 3.60 -17.83
CA PHE A 410 -2.18 2.73 -17.23
C PHE A 410 -2.71 2.11 -15.90
N ALA A 411 -3.32 2.91 -15.03
CA ALA A 411 -3.93 2.41 -13.79
C ALA A 411 -5.01 1.37 -14.06
N VAL A 412 -5.83 1.58 -15.09
CA VAL A 412 -6.86 0.62 -15.54
C VAL A 412 -6.23 -0.67 -16.07
N ALA A 413 -5.14 -0.59 -16.83
CA ALA A 413 -4.41 -1.78 -17.30
C ALA A 413 -3.85 -2.60 -16.13
N VAL A 414 -3.31 -1.93 -15.11
CA VAL A 414 -2.81 -2.58 -13.88
C VAL A 414 -3.95 -3.24 -13.10
N ALA A 415 -5.09 -2.56 -12.96
CA ALA A 415 -6.27 -3.11 -12.31
C ALA A 415 -6.84 -4.33 -13.06
N ALA A 416 -6.87 -4.30 -14.38
CA ALA A 416 -7.25 -5.45 -15.19
C ALA A 416 -6.29 -6.62 -14.99
N PHE A 417 -4.99 -6.36 -15.01
CA PHE A 417 -3.96 -7.39 -14.75
C PHE A 417 -4.18 -8.08 -13.39
N GLY A 418 -4.37 -7.31 -12.33
CA GLY A 418 -4.63 -7.87 -10.99
C GLY A 418 -5.87 -8.76 -10.97
N GLN A 419 -6.95 -8.35 -11.63
CA GLN A 419 -8.17 -9.15 -11.74
C GLN A 419 -7.96 -10.42 -12.60
N LEU A 420 -7.17 -10.36 -13.68
CA LEU A 420 -6.88 -11.53 -14.52
C LEU A 420 -6.08 -12.59 -13.76
N VAL A 421 -5.07 -12.22 -12.98
CA VAL A 421 -4.27 -13.18 -12.22
C VAL A 421 -5.02 -13.79 -11.03
N THR A 422 -6.16 -13.20 -10.62
CA THR A 422 -7.06 -13.75 -9.58
C THR A 422 -8.26 -14.51 -10.14
N GLY A 423 -8.36 -14.71 -11.44
CA GLY A 423 -9.40 -15.54 -12.07
C GLY A 423 -10.43 -14.80 -12.92
N ALA A 424 -10.23 -13.53 -13.24
CA ALA A 424 -10.97 -12.78 -14.28
C ALA A 424 -12.49 -12.69 -14.09
N ARG A 425 -13.02 -12.70 -12.86
CA ARG A 425 -14.45 -12.76 -12.57
C ARG A 425 -15.28 -11.63 -13.20
N TYR A 426 -14.69 -10.43 -13.34
CA TYR A 426 -15.41 -9.21 -13.73
C TYR A 426 -14.88 -8.54 -15.00
N THR A 427 -13.91 -9.14 -15.68
CA THR A 427 -13.24 -8.54 -16.85
C THR A 427 -13.73 -9.10 -18.19
N GLY A 428 -14.77 -9.93 -18.19
CA GLY A 428 -15.32 -10.51 -19.42
C GLY A 428 -14.25 -11.20 -20.26
N ASP A 429 -14.18 -10.89 -21.55
CA ASP A 429 -13.20 -11.43 -22.49
C ASP A 429 -11.89 -10.64 -22.55
N PHE A 430 -11.71 -9.62 -21.66
CA PHE A 430 -10.47 -8.84 -21.60
C PHE A 430 -9.28 -9.73 -21.19
N SER A 431 -8.25 -9.73 -22.00
CA SER A 431 -7.15 -10.69 -21.91
C SER A 431 -5.84 -10.05 -21.46
N PHE A 432 -4.82 -10.86 -21.20
CA PHE A 432 -3.45 -10.35 -20.98
C PHE A 432 -2.90 -9.58 -22.19
N ASP A 433 -3.31 -9.90 -23.41
CA ASP A 433 -2.90 -9.14 -24.60
C ASP A 433 -3.51 -7.74 -24.58
N ASP A 434 -4.77 -7.61 -24.17
CA ASP A 434 -5.41 -6.30 -24.03
C ASP A 434 -4.76 -5.46 -22.93
N VAL A 435 -4.37 -6.09 -21.82
CA VAL A 435 -3.57 -5.42 -20.76
C VAL A 435 -2.25 -4.90 -21.32
N ILE A 436 -1.52 -5.74 -22.04
CA ILE A 436 -0.23 -5.38 -22.62
C ILE A 436 -0.38 -4.19 -23.59
N ASP A 437 -1.37 -4.25 -24.48
CA ASP A 437 -1.63 -3.20 -25.45
C ASP A 437 -2.03 -1.89 -24.80
N LEU A 438 -2.93 -1.94 -23.79
CA LEU A 438 -3.35 -0.76 -23.06
C LEU A 438 -2.19 -0.14 -22.27
N ALA A 439 -1.38 -0.96 -21.58
CA ALA A 439 -0.23 -0.51 -20.82
C ALA A 439 0.86 0.09 -21.72
N GLN A 440 1.13 -0.52 -22.89
CA GLN A 440 2.12 0.01 -23.84
C GLN A 440 1.73 1.38 -24.38
N ARG A 441 0.45 1.56 -24.74
CA ARG A 441 -0.06 2.84 -25.28
C ARG A 441 -0.10 3.95 -24.23
N SER A 442 -0.24 3.59 -22.96
CA SER A 442 -0.39 4.51 -21.83
C SER A 442 0.84 4.60 -20.92
N LYS A 443 1.94 3.96 -21.27
CA LYS A 443 3.14 3.89 -20.44
C LYS A 443 3.66 5.27 -20.04
N GLY A 444 3.67 6.22 -20.95
CA GLY A 444 4.16 7.58 -20.70
C GLY A 444 5.65 7.63 -20.33
N SER A 445 6.01 8.59 -19.50
CA SER A 445 7.35 8.70 -18.92
C SER A 445 7.55 7.59 -17.88
N ASP A 446 8.70 6.92 -17.94
CA ASP A 446 9.02 5.77 -17.06
C ASP A 446 10.51 5.84 -16.67
N PRO A 447 10.90 6.86 -15.88
CA PRO A 447 12.31 7.16 -15.60
C PRO A 447 13.04 6.03 -14.88
N TYR A 448 12.32 5.22 -14.10
CA TYR A 448 12.90 4.10 -13.35
C TYR A 448 12.63 2.74 -14.00
N GLY A 449 11.84 2.67 -15.08
CA GLY A 449 11.53 1.44 -15.80
C GLY A 449 10.46 0.55 -15.17
N TYR A 450 9.76 0.98 -14.11
CA TYR A 450 8.75 0.16 -13.43
C TYR A 450 7.56 -0.18 -14.31
N ARG A 451 7.10 0.76 -15.14
CA ARG A 451 5.99 0.51 -16.09
C ARG A 451 6.41 -0.43 -17.23
N THR A 452 7.65 -0.31 -17.66
CA THR A 452 8.25 -1.25 -18.63
C THR A 452 8.37 -2.66 -18.04
N GLU A 453 8.79 -2.78 -16.78
CA GLU A 453 8.84 -4.06 -16.08
C GLU A 453 7.43 -4.67 -15.96
N PHE A 454 6.42 -3.88 -15.60
CA PHE A 454 5.03 -4.34 -15.53
C PHE A 454 4.56 -4.99 -16.84
N ILE A 455 4.85 -4.37 -17.99
CA ILE A 455 4.50 -4.93 -19.30
C ILE A 455 5.17 -6.29 -19.52
N GLN A 456 6.42 -6.46 -19.07
CA GLN A 456 7.10 -7.75 -19.13
C GLN A 456 6.47 -8.78 -18.18
N LEU A 457 6.02 -8.35 -16.99
CA LEU A 457 5.31 -9.21 -16.05
C LEU A 457 3.96 -9.68 -16.60
N ALA A 458 3.23 -8.82 -17.30
CA ALA A 458 1.99 -9.20 -17.98
C ALA A 458 2.23 -10.28 -19.06
N ARG A 459 3.33 -10.18 -19.82
CA ARG A 459 3.75 -11.23 -20.78
C ARG A 459 4.10 -12.54 -20.08
N LYS A 460 4.82 -12.48 -18.96
CA LYS A 460 5.16 -13.68 -18.16
C LYS A 460 3.90 -14.32 -17.58
N ALA A 461 2.95 -13.52 -17.09
CA ALA A 461 1.68 -14.01 -16.58
C ALA A 461 0.85 -14.73 -17.65
N LYS A 462 0.78 -14.17 -18.87
CA LYS A 462 0.16 -14.82 -20.04
C LYS A 462 0.78 -16.21 -20.29
N THR A 463 2.11 -16.30 -20.29
CA THR A 463 2.81 -17.58 -20.49
C THR A 463 2.56 -18.56 -19.36
N ALA A 464 2.66 -18.11 -18.11
CA ALA A 464 2.42 -18.94 -16.93
C ALA A 464 0.97 -19.46 -16.88
N ALA A 465 -0.02 -18.63 -17.25
CA ALA A 465 -1.42 -19.04 -17.34
C ALA A 465 -1.61 -20.13 -18.41
N ALA A 466 -1.02 -19.99 -19.59
CA ALA A 466 -1.09 -20.99 -20.64
C ALA A 466 -0.46 -22.35 -20.19
N MET A 467 0.64 -22.30 -19.46
CA MET A 467 1.30 -23.51 -18.93
C MET A 467 0.46 -24.21 -17.83
N SER A 468 -0.30 -23.47 -17.05
CA SER A 468 -1.13 -24.05 -15.96
C SER A 468 -2.37 -24.76 -16.48
N ILE A 469 -2.84 -24.47 -17.69
CA ILE A 469 -3.97 -25.17 -18.34
C ILE A 469 -3.55 -26.53 -18.93
N THR A 470 -2.26 -26.72 -19.19
CA THR A 470 -1.71 -27.93 -19.82
C THR A 470 -1.29 -29.02 -18.81
N ASN A 471 -1.35 -28.75 -17.52
CA ASN A 471 -1.10 -29.68 -16.42
C ASN A 471 -2.40 -30.03 -15.67
#